data_78cdd3401d9992c12db66590d5a57917
#
_entry.id   78cdd3401d9992c12db66590d5a57917
#
_cell.length_a   1.000
_cell.length_b   1.000
_cell.length_c   1.000
_cell.angle_alpha   90.00
_cell.angle_beta   90.00
_cell.angle_gamma   90.00
#
_symmetry.space_group_name_H-M   'P 1'
#
loop_
_entity.id
_entity.type
_entity.pdbx_description
1 polymer ?
#
loop_
_entity_poly.entity_id
_entity_poly.type
_entity_poly.pdbx_seq_one_letter_code
_entity_poly.pdbx_strand_id
1 'polypeptide(L)'
;HDSFITPPNEDGSVLMEFSGKDLIKGEPDASSFPSGGLRATFEARGYTTWDCTSPAFIREDAAGAILCIPTAFCSFTGEALDQKTPLLRSMEAVQEQSLRLLRLFGNTTSRKVVPSIGAEQEYFLIDRNKYLQRKDLIYTGRTLFGAMPPKGQELDDHYFGTLRQRVGGYMRQVNEELWKMGVPAKTQHNEVAPAQHELA
;
A
#
# COMPACT_ATOMS: atom_id res chain seq x y z
N HIS A 1 20.01 7.77 4.39
CA HIS A 1 19.10 8.92 4.49
C HIS A 1 19.10 9.42 5.92
N ASP A 2 19.81 10.50 6.18
CA ASP A 2 19.80 11.14 7.48
C ASP A 2 18.53 11.99 7.60
N SER A 3 17.51 11.41 8.21
CA SER A 3 16.28 12.14 8.55
C SER A 3 16.56 12.97 9.80
N PHE A 4 16.77 14.26 9.66
CA PHE A 4 16.83 15.15 10.80
C PHE A 4 15.41 15.57 11.18
N ILE A 5 15.00 15.24 12.41
CA ILE A 5 13.79 15.80 12.99
C ILE A 5 14.14 17.22 13.44
N THR A 6 13.72 18.22 12.69
CA THR A 6 13.79 19.60 13.16
C THR A 6 12.72 19.85 14.22
N PRO A 7 13.02 20.60 15.28
CA PRO A 7 12.01 20.97 16.27
C PRO A 7 10.90 21.79 15.60
N PRO A 8 9.66 21.73 16.11
CA PRO A 8 8.56 22.51 15.56
C PRO A 8 8.88 24.01 15.60
N ASN A 9 8.44 24.74 14.58
CA ASN A 9 8.49 26.18 14.55
C ASN A 9 7.65 26.79 15.68
N GLU A 10 7.84 28.07 16.00
CA GLU A 10 7.08 28.78 17.05
C GLU A 10 5.56 28.76 16.83
N ASP A 11 5.10 28.58 15.59
CA ASP A 11 3.68 28.46 15.21
C ASP A 11 3.14 27.01 15.32
N GLY A 12 3.96 26.06 15.76
CA GLY A 12 3.60 24.66 15.90
C GLY A 12 3.64 23.86 14.59
N SER A 13 4.03 24.48 13.47
CA SER A 13 4.25 23.78 12.21
C SER A 13 5.58 23.03 12.25
N VAL A 14 5.59 21.79 11.80
CA VAL A 14 6.81 20.99 11.66
C VAL A 14 7.14 20.91 10.17
N LEU A 15 8.04 21.74 9.73
CA LEU A 15 8.66 21.62 8.41
C LEU A 15 9.94 20.79 8.57
N MET A 16 9.93 19.60 8.01
CA MET A 16 11.17 18.83 7.83
C MET A 16 11.79 19.26 6.49
N GLU A 17 12.77 20.13 6.56
CA GLU A 17 13.55 20.51 5.40
C GLU A 17 14.63 19.46 5.14
N PHE A 18 14.51 18.73 4.04
CA PHE A 18 15.60 17.92 3.52
C PHE A 18 16.43 18.82 2.60
N SER A 19 17.53 19.33 3.09
CA SER A 19 18.53 19.89 2.21
C SER A 19 19.17 18.74 1.45
N GLY A 20 18.82 18.60 0.17
CA GLY A 20 19.54 17.70 -0.72
C GLY A 20 21.01 18.09 -0.76
N LYS A 21 21.90 17.12 -0.71
CA LYS A 21 23.31 17.30 -0.94
C LYS A 21 23.56 17.14 -2.43
N ASP A 22 24.37 18.01 -3.01
CA ASP A 22 24.84 17.81 -4.37
C ASP A 22 25.50 16.43 -4.48
N LEU A 23 25.00 15.59 -5.40
CA LEU A 23 25.57 14.28 -5.65
C LEU A 23 26.96 14.46 -6.27
N ILE A 24 27.99 14.20 -5.48
CA ILE A 24 29.36 14.15 -5.95
C ILE A 24 29.56 12.82 -6.69
N LYS A 25 30.20 12.88 -7.85
CA LYS A 25 30.51 11.71 -8.67
C LYS A 25 31.24 10.65 -7.82
N GLY A 26 30.60 9.48 -7.63
CA GLY A 26 31.14 8.37 -6.85
C GLY A 26 30.63 8.26 -5.42
N GLU A 27 29.69 9.11 -4.98
CA GLU A 27 29.01 8.91 -3.69
C GLU A 27 28.07 7.69 -3.70
N PRO A 28 27.94 6.94 -2.58
CA PRO A 28 27.08 5.76 -2.51
C PRO A 28 25.61 6.04 -2.85
N ASP A 29 25.09 7.22 -2.53
CA ASP A 29 23.72 7.62 -2.81
C ASP A 29 23.47 7.83 -4.32
N ALA A 30 24.50 8.01 -5.10
CA ALA A 30 24.47 8.05 -6.56
C ALA A 30 24.44 6.64 -7.20
N SER A 31 24.43 5.58 -6.41
CA SER A 31 24.42 4.19 -6.90
C SER A 31 23.19 3.84 -7.75
N SER A 32 22.07 4.55 -7.55
CA SER A 32 20.87 4.43 -8.38
C SER A 32 21.01 5.07 -9.76
N PHE A 33 22.04 5.89 -9.96
CA PHE A 33 22.31 6.59 -11.21
C PHE A 33 23.64 6.06 -11.77
N PRO A 34 23.62 5.43 -12.96
CA PRO A 34 24.85 4.93 -13.54
C PRO A 34 25.86 6.07 -13.75
N SER A 35 27.12 5.79 -13.45
CA SER A 35 28.22 6.75 -13.70
C SER A 35 28.22 7.17 -15.18
N GLY A 36 28.13 8.47 -15.43
CA GLY A 36 27.88 8.99 -16.77
C GLY A 36 26.42 8.97 -17.20
N GLY A 37 25.52 9.00 -16.21
CA GLY A 37 24.07 8.88 -16.37
C GLY A 37 23.47 9.67 -17.53
N LEU A 38 22.48 9.06 -18.16
CA LEU A 38 21.77 9.58 -19.34
C LEU A 38 20.94 10.84 -19.07
N ARG A 39 20.85 11.31 -17.83
CA ARG A 39 20.05 12.49 -17.44
C ARG A 39 20.83 13.37 -16.49
N ALA A 40 20.69 14.67 -16.65
CA ALA A 40 21.06 15.61 -15.61
C ALA A 40 20.19 15.35 -14.38
N THR A 41 20.81 15.19 -13.22
CA THR A 41 20.10 15.13 -11.94
C THR A 41 19.86 16.57 -11.49
N PHE A 42 18.61 16.89 -11.24
CA PHE A 42 18.22 18.14 -10.63
C PHE A 42 17.96 17.90 -9.15
N GLU A 43 18.44 18.83 -8.32
CA GLU A 43 18.08 18.82 -6.90
C GLU A 43 16.57 19.03 -6.77
N ALA A 44 15.86 18.00 -6.33
CA ALA A 44 14.45 18.12 -5.98
C ALA A 44 14.35 18.51 -4.50
N ARG A 45 14.08 19.76 -4.22
CA ARG A 45 13.76 20.21 -2.88
C ARG A 45 12.35 19.79 -2.52
N GLY A 46 12.24 19.04 -1.45
CA GLY A 46 10.98 18.55 -0.96
C GLY A 46 10.93 18.50 0.55
N TYR A 47 9.78 18.20 1.09
CA TYR A 47 9.58 17.99 2.51
C TYR A 47 8.59 16.86 2.76
N THR A 48 8.74 16.27 3.94
CA THR A 48 7.82 15.26 4.46
C THR A 48 6.80 15.95 5.36
N THR A 49 5.54 15.64 5.16
CA THR A 49 4.45 16.10 6.03
C THR A 49 3.71 14.90 6.62
N TRP A 50 3.07 15.08 7.77
CA TRP A 50 2.29 14.02 8.36
C TRP A 50 1.00 13.78 7.59
N ASP A 51 0.66 12.49 7.46
CA ASP A 51 -0.67 12.10 7.06
C ASP A 51 -1.55 11.99 8.30
N CYS A 52 -2.29 13.04 8.59
CA CYS A 52 -3.23 13.06 9.72
C CYS A 52 -4.50 12.25 9.49
N THR A 53 -4.67 11.61 8.33
CA THR A 53 -5.80 10.73 8.02
C THR A 53 -5.54 9.28 8.43
N SER A 54 -4.28 8.93 8.69
CA SER A 54 -3.84 7.59 9.08
C SER A 54 -3.26 7.59 10.50
N PRO A 55 -3.57 6.61 11.34
CA PRO A 55 -3.01 6.52 12.69
C PRO A 55 -1.52 6.16 12.64
N ALA A 56 -0.75 6.70 13.58
CA ALA A 56 0.57 6.16 13.88
C ALA A 56 0.43 4.82 14.62
N PHE A 57 1.37 3.91 14.41
CA PHE A 57 1.35 2.59 15.02
C PHE A 57 2.74 2.11 15.41
N ILE A 58 2.80 1.13 16.29
CA ILE A 58 4.05 0.48 16.70
C ILE A 58 4.16 -0.84 15.97
N ARG A 59 5.29 -1.05 15.30
CA ARG A 59 5.67 -2.34 14.74
C ARG A 59 6.73 -2.98 15.64
N GLU A 60 6.51 -4.21 16.05
CA GLU A 60 7.45 -4.99 16.83
C GLU A 60 8.02 -6.13 15.97
N ASP A 61 9.32 -6.30 16.01
CA ASP A 61 10.04 -7.40 15.39
C ASP A 61 11.20 -7.87 16.28
N ALA A 62 12.04 -8.79 15.79
CA ALA A 62 13.17 -9.31 16.54
C ALA A 62 14.23 -8.24 16.91
N ALA A 63 14.23 -7.10 16.23
CA ALA A 63 15.15 -5.98 16.50
C ALA A 63 14.60 -4.99 17.55
N GLY A 64 13.30 -5.09 17.90
CA GLY A 64 12.65 -4.24 18.89
C GLY A 64 11.36 -3.59 18.39
N ALA A 65 10.96 -2.49 19.05
CA ALA A 65 9.75 -1.76 18.73
C ALA A 65 10.08 -0.47 17.93
N ILE A 66 9.36 -0.26 16.82
CA ILE A 66 9.53 0.87 15.92
C ILE A 66 8.22 1.65 15.85
N LEU A 67 8.26 2.95 16.16
CA LEU A 67 7.12 3.84 15.93
C LEU A 67 7.05 4.20 14.46
N CYS A 68 5.95 3.81 13.79
CA CYS A 68 5.66 4.14 12.41
C CYS A 68 4.69 5.31 12.35
N ILE A 69 5.11 6.41 11.74
CA ILE A 69 4.29 7.61 11.54
C ILE A 69 4.01 7.75 10.04
N PRO A 70 2.74 7.64 9.61
CA PRO A 70 2.39 7.84 8.20
C PRO A 70 2.71 9.26 7.74
N THR A 71 3.38 9.36 6.59
CA THR A 71 3.80 10.64 6.01
C THR A 71 3.49 10.68 4.51
N ALA A 72 3.47 11.88 3.96
CA ALA A 72 3.46 12.15 2.53
C ALA A 72 4.66 13.02 2.16
N PHE A 73 5.14 12.92 0.93
CA PHE A 73 6.30 13.64 0.44
C PHE A 73 5.95 14.48 -0.78
N CYS A 74 6.23 15.78 -0.72
CA CYS A 74 5.94 16.73 -1.78
C CYS A 74 7.06 17.77 -1.92
N SER A 75 7.14 18.39 -3.10
CA SER A 75 8.07 19.48 -3.37
C SER A 75 7.64 20.78 -2.69
N PHE A 76 8.54 21.75 -2.59
CA PHE A 76 8.23 23.10 -2.09
C PHE A 76 7.21 23.85 -2.97
N THR A 77 7.13 23.49 -4.23
CA THR A 77 6.17 24.08 -5.18
C THR A 77 4.84 23.32 -5.20
N GLY A 78 4.73 22.23 -4.43
CA GLY A 78 3.51 21.49 -4.21
C GLY A 78 3.30 20.28 -5.12
N GLU A 79 4.26 19.95 -5.99
CA GLU A 79 4.19 18.73 -6.79
C GLU A 79 4.31 17.49 -5.90
N ALA A 80 3.58 16.45 -6.25
CA ALA A 80 3.68 15.18 -5.59
C ALA A 80 5.01 14.48 -5.90
N LEU A 81 5.75 14.08 -4.88
CA LEU A 81 6.98 13.29 -5.01
C LEU A 81 6.77 11.82 -4.62
N ASP A 82 5.59 11.47 -4.16
CA ASP A 82 5.15 10.11 -3.85
C ASP A 82 3.79 9.80 -4.47
N GLN A 83 3.33 8.57 -4.32
CA GLN A 83 2.00 8.15 -4.78
C GLN A 83 0.89 8.54 -3.79
N LYS A 84 1.22 8.77 -2.54
CA LYS A 84 0.27 9.08 -1.47
C LYS A 84 -0.29 10.50 -1.56
N THR A 85 0.52 11.47 -1.96
CA THR A 85 0.08 12.86 -2.09
C THR A 85 -1.09 13.03 -3.06
N PRO A 86 -1.10 12.46 -4.28
CA PRO A 86 -2.26 12.48 -5.16
C PRO A 86 -3.48 11.79 -4.54
N LEU A 87 -3.30 10.69 -3.83
CA LEU A 87 -4.39 10.00 -3.13
C LEU A 87 -5.04 10.91 -2.10
N LEU A 88 -4.26 11.51 -1.21
CA LEU A 88 -4.77 12.39 -0.15
C LEU A 88 -5.50 13.61 -0.75
N ARG A 89 -4.97 14.21 -1.80
CA ARG A 89 -5.62 15.32 -2.53
C ARG A 89 -6.95 14.89 -3.18
N SER A 90 -6.99 13.71 -3.75
CA SER A 90 -8.23 13.17 -4.32
C SER A 90 -9.29 12.92 -3.25
N MET A 91 -8.91 12.43 -2.08
CA MET A 91 -9.79 12.24 -0.94
C MET A 91 -10.37 13.57 -0.44
N GLU A 92 -9.56 14.63 -0.40
CA GLU A 92 -10.02 15.99 -0.03
C GLU A 92 -11.02 16.53 -1.05
N ALA A 93 -10.73 16.42 -2.35
CA ALA A 93 -11.63 16.83 -3.41
C ALA A 93 -12.98 16.08 -3.36
N VAL A 94 -12.95 14.77 -3.14
CA VAL A 94 -14.17 13.96 -2.95
C VAL A 94 -14.95 14.41 -1.72
N GLN A 95 -14.28 14.66 -0.60
CA GLN A 95 -14.91 15.18 0.62
C GLN A 95 -15.65 16.49 0.35
N GLU A 96 -15.01 17.45 -0.31
CA GLU A 96 -15.61 18.76 -0.61
C GLU A 96 -16.88 18.64 -1.44
N GLN A 97 -16.82 17.87 -2.53
CA GLN A 97 -17.99 17.70 -3.40
C GLN A 97 -19.10 16.87 -2.74
N SER A 98 -18.74 15.88 -1.93
CA SER A 98 -19.72 15.09 -1.16
C SER A 98 -20.45 15.95 -0.13
N LEU A 99 -19.75 16.84 0.56
CA LEU A 99 -20.37 17.79 1.49
C LEU A 99 -21.30 18.76 0.77
N ARG A 100 -20.93 19.24 -0.43
CA ARG A 100 -21.84 20.07 -1.26
C ARG A 100 -23.13 19.31 -1.57
N LEU A 101 -23.01 18.07 -2.01
CA LEU A 101 -24.17 17.23 -2.33
C LEU A 101 -25.05 16.98 -1.10
N LEU A 102 -24.46 16.63 0.04
CA LEU A 102 -25.19 16.42 1.29
C LEU A 102 -25.98 17.65 1.73
N ARG A 103 -25.44 18.86 1.54
CA ARG A 103 -26.14 20.09 1.83
C ARG A 103 -27.40 20.31 0.95
N LEU A 104 -27.32 19.90 -0.31
CA LEU A 104 -28.49 19.94 -1.22
C LEU A 104 -29.59 18.97 -0.76
N PHE A 105 -29.25 17.88 -0.11
CA PHE A 105 -30.21 16.94 0.53
C PHE A 105 -30.64 17.39 1.94
N GLY A 106 -30.29 18.61 2.36
CA GLY A 106 -30.71 19.17 3.67
C GLY A 106 -29.83 18.71 4.85
N ASN A 107 -28.76 17.98 4.61
CA ASN A 107 -27.83 17.62 5.68
C ASN A 107 -26.88 18.79 5.97
N THR A 108 -27.11 19.46 7.10
CA THR A 108 -26.30 20.61 7.56
C THR A 108 -25.34 20.25 8.70
N THR A 109 -25.43 19.03 9.22
CA THR A 109 -24.68 18.59 10.41
C THR A 109 -23.37 17.89 10.09
N SER A 110 -23.27 17.19 8.96
CA SER A 110 -22.05 16.53 8.54
C SER A 110 -20.94 17.53 8.24
N ARG A 111 -19.78 17.33 8.87
CA ARG A 111 -18.61 18.20 8.73
C ARG A 111 -17.50 17.55 7.91
N LYS A 112 -17.53 16.23 7.78
CA LYS A 112 -16.49 15.47 7.09
C LYS A 112 -17.11 14.27 6.36
N VAL A 113 -16.59 13.99 5.17
CA VAL A 113 -16.83 12.75 4.42
C VAL A 113 -15.47 12.13 4.14
N VAL A 114 -15.28 10.90 4.56
CA VAL A 114 -14.00 10.18 4.37
C VAL A 114 -14.25 9.04 3.39
N PRO A 115 -13.69 9.11 2.17
CA PRO A 115 -13.69 7.95 1.30
C PRO A 115 -12.75 6.88 1.87
N SER A 116 -13.14 5.62 1.76
CA SER A 116 -12.29 4.48 2.07
C SER A 116 -11.76 3.88 0.78
N ILE A 117 -10.48 3.52 0.79
CA ILE A 117 -9.83 2.79 -0.28
C ILE A 117 -8.90 1.74 0.34
N GLY A 118 -8.82 0.57 -0.27
CA GLY A 118 -7.90 -0.48 0.12
C GLY A 118 -7.31 -1.16 -1.11
N ALA A 119 -6.09 -1.66 -0.98
CA ALA A 119 -5.49 -2.52 -1.98
C ALA A 119 -6.03 -3.94 -1.80
N GLU A 120 -6.24 -4.63 -2.91
CA GLU A 120 -6.64 -6.03 -2.94
C GLU A 120 -5.51 -6.87 -3.51
N GLN A 121 -5.33 -8.06 -2.97
CA GLN A 121 -4.39 -9.04 -3.48
C GLN A 121 -5.12 -10.35 -3.75
N GLU A 122 -5.19 -10.71 -5.01
CA GLU A 122 -5.70 -12.01 -5.43
C GLU A 122 -4.58 -13.04 -5.48
N TYR A 123 -4.83 -14.27 -5.02
CA TYR A 123 -3.80 -15.29 -4.92
C TYR A 123 -4.35 -16.71 -5.05
N PHE A 124 -3.46 -17.64 -5.39
CA PHE A 124 -3.70 -19.08 -5.39
C PHE A 124 -2.85 -19.73 -4.30
N LEU A 125 -3.44 -20.63 -3.51
CA LEU A 125 -2.69 -21.44 -2.56
C LEU A 125 -2.30 -22.76 -3.19
N ILE A 126 -1.00 -23.05 -3.20
CA ILE A 126 -0.44 -24.29 -3.72
C ILE A 126 0.26 -25.04 -2.60
N ASP A 127 -0.02 -26.33 -2.46
CA ASP A 127 0.72 -27.19 -1.53
C ASP A 127 2.22 -27.18 -1.85
N ARG A 128 3.04 -26.81 -0.87
CA ARG A 128 4.48 -26.63 -1.08
C ARG A 128 5.16 -27.89 -1.59
N ASN A 129 4.78 -29.06 -1.08
CA ASN A 129 5.42 -30.31 -1.51
C ASN A 129 5.08 -30.63 -2.96
N LYS A 130 3.87 -30.30 -3.41
CA LYS A 130 3.47 -30.43 -4.81
C LYS A 130 4.15 -29.38 -5.70
N TYR A 131 4.25 -28.14 -5.22
CA TYR A 131 4.98 -27.09 -5.92
C TYR A 131 6.43 -27.48 -6.21
N LEU A 132 7.14 -28.02 -5.21
CA LEU A 132 8.54 -28.45 -5.35
C LEU A 132 8.74 -29.60 -6.36
N GLN A 133 7.69 -30.31 -6.73
CA GLN A 133 7.71 -31.35 -7.77
C GLN A 133 7.39 -30.82 -9.16
N ARG A 134 6.96 -29.57 -9.26
CA ARG A 134 6.47 -28.93 -10.49
C ARG A 134 7.48 -27.92 -11.02
N LYS A 135 8.32 -28.36 -11.94
CA LYS A 135 9.35 -27.49 -12.55
C LYS A 135 8.77 -26.31 -13.31
N ASP A 136 7.62 -26.47 -13.94
CA ASP A 136 6.90 -25.39 -14.62
C ASP A 136 6.52 -24.28 -13.64
N LEU A 137 5.96 -24.60 -12.48
CA LEU A 137 5.62 -23.62 -11.46
C LEU A 137 6.85 -22.93 -10.89
N ILE A 138 7.94 -23.68 -10.64
CA ILE A 138 9.17 -23.14 -10.07
C ILE A 138 9.86 -22.17 -11.03
N TYR A 139 10.00 -22.56 -12.30
CA TYR A 139 10.77 -21.75 -13.26
C TYR A 139 9.98 -20.66 -13.97
N THR A 140 8.66 -20.83 -14.13
CA THR A 140 7.85 -19.90 -14.91
C THR A 140 6.76 -19.18 -14.11
N GLY A 141 6.52 -19.60 -12.87
CA GLY A 141 5.44 -19.04 -12.02
C GLY A 141 4.04 -19.40 -12.49
N ARG A 142 3.89 -20.32 -13.45
CA ARG A 142 2.59 -20.74 -13.99
C ARG A 142 2.59 -22.21 -14.41
N THR A 143 1.41 -22.79 -14.56
CA THR A 143 1.22 -24.10 -15.16
C THR A 143 1.44 -24.01 -16.67
N LEU A 144 2.36 -24.81 -17.21
CA LEU A 144 2.58 -24.97 -18.65
C LEU A 144 1.73 -26.10 -19.22
N PHE A 145 1.61 -27.19 -18.48
CA PHE A 145 0.83 -28.37 -18.85
C PHE A 145 -0.10 -28.76 -17.69
N GLY A 146 -1.35 -29.00 -17.99
CA GLY A 146 -2.32 -29.42 -17.00
C GLY A 146 -3.73 -29.45 -17.58
N ALA A 147 -4.63 -30.11 -16.90
CA ALA A 147 -6.05 -30.08 -17.22
C ALA A 147 -6.63 -28.72 -16.80
N MET A 148 -7.52 -28.20 -17.63
CA MET A 148 -8.37 -27.09 -17.23
C MET A 148 -9.31 -27.52 -16.11
N PRO A 149 -9.71 -26.61 -15.21
CA PRO A 149 -10.75 -26.91 -14.24
C PRO A 149 -12.06 -27.30 -14.97
N PRO A 150 -12.86 -28.22 -14.42
CA PRO A 150 -14.11 -28.67 -15.04
C PRO A 150 -15.16 -27.56 -15.13
N LYS A 151 -15.04 -26.56 -14.30
CA LYS A 151 -15.84 -25.33 -14.28
C LYS A 151 -14.94 -24.11 -14.36
N GLY A 152 -15.33 -23.14 -15.19
CA GLY A 152 -14.68 -21.83 -15.26
C GLY A 152 -15.36 -20.80 -14.32
N GLN A 153 -15.62 -19.61 -14.84
CA GLN A 153 -16.19 -18.49 -14.07
C GLN A 153 -17.71 -18.38 -14.21
N GLU A 154 -18.38 -19.43 -14.69
CA GLU A 154 -19.80 -19.42 -14.99
C GLU A 154 -20.62 -19.18 -13.72
N LEU A 155 -21.57 -18.25 -13.79
CA LEU A 155 -22.55 -17.90 -12.76
C LEU A 155 -21.92 -17.50 -11.41
N ASP A 156 -20.64 -17.12 -11.39
CA ASP A 156 -19.88 -16.76 -10.19
C ASP A 156 -19.89 -17.88 -9.12
N ASP A 157 -20.04 -19.12 -9.51
CA ASP A 157 -20.17 -20.26 -8.61
C ASP A 157 -19.01 -20.40 -7.63
N HIS A 158 -17.79 -20.11 -8.10
CA HIS A 158 -16.60 -20.19 -7.23
C HIS A 158 -16.57 -19.08 -6.19
N TYR A 159 -17.02 -17.89 -6.53
CA TYR A 159 -17.10 -16.74 -5.62
C TYR A 159 -18.01 -17.04 -4.42
N PHE A 160 -19.15 -17.63 -4.67
CA PHE A 160 -20.11 -18.06 -3.63
C PHE A 160 -19.80 -19.44 -3.01
N GLY A 161 -18.71 -20.05 -3.43
CA GLY A 161 -18.29 -21.36 -2.97
C GLY A 161 -17.82 -21.37 -1.51
N THR A 162 -17.81 -22.54 -0.91
CA THR A 162 -17.34 -22.74 0.46
C THR A 162 -15.81 -22.60 0.54
N LEU A 163 -15.33 -21.88 1.55
CA LEU A 163 -13.92 -21.87 1.91
C LEU A 163 -13.54 -23.21 2.53
N ARG A 164 -12.54 -23.87 1.99
CA ARG A 164 -11.98 -25.09 2.57
C ARG A 164 -11.30 -24.75 3.90
N GLN A 165 -11.39 -25.65 4.87
CA GLN A 165 -10.86 -25.43 6.22
C GLN A 165 -9.39 -24.99 6.24
N ARG A 166 -8.55 -25.60 5.41
CA ARG A 166 -7.14 -25.25 5.31
C ARG A 166 -6.91 -23.84 4.76
N VAL A 167 -7.72 -23.41 3.79
CA VAL A 167 -7.69 -22.07 3.22
C VAL A 167 -8.16 -21.02 4.23
N GLY A 168 -9.29 -21.28 4.90
CA GLY A 168 -9.80 -20.38 5.95
C GLY A 168 -8.82 -20.24 7.12
N GLY A 169 -8.15 -21.33 7.50
CA GLY A 169 -7.08 -21.29 8.50
C GLY A 169 -5.91 -20.40 8.09
N TYR A 170 -5.48 -20.49 6.84
CA TYR A 170 -4.45 -19.62 6.27
C TYR A 170 -4.88 -18.15 6.29
N MET A 171 -6.08 -17.84 5.78
CA MET A 171 -6.61 -16.48 5.73
C MET A 171 -6.64 -15.84 7.12
N ARG A 172 -7.09 -16.56 8.13
CA ARG A 172 -7.09 -16.08 9.52
C ARG A 172 -5.68 -15.74 9.99
N GLN A 173 -4.72 -16.64 9.79
CA GLN A 173 -3.33 -16.42 10.21
C GLN A 173 -2.70 -15.24 9.49
N VAL A 174 -2.94 -15.09 8.19
CA VAL A 174 -2.45 -13.93 7.42
C VAL A 174 -3.03 -12.62 7.96
N ASN A 175 -4.33 -12.57 8.23
CA ASN A 175 -4.95 -11.38 8.82
C ASN A 175 -4.32 -11.03 10.18
N GLU A 176 -4.13 -12.01 11.05
CA GLU A 176 -3.49 -11.80 12.35
C GLU A 176 -2.07 -11.22 12.22
N GLU A 177 -1.27 -11.73 11.28
CA GLU A 177 0.08 -11.20 11.03
C GLU A 177 0.05 -9.80 10.40
N LEU A 178 -0.87 -9.55 9.48
CA LEU A 178 -1.04 -8.22 8.87
C LEU A 178 -1.48 -7.18 9.91
N TRP A 179 -2.37 -7.53 10.82
CA TRP A 179 -2.78 -6.62 11.91
C TRP A 179 -1.62 -6.24 12.81
N LYS A 180 -0.72 -7.18 13.14
CA LYS A 180 0.50 -6.89 13.88
C LYS A 180 1.43 -5.90 13.15
N MET A 181 1.37 -5.87 11.83
CA MET A 181 2.11 -4.91 10.99
C MET A 181 1.35 -3.60 10.74
N GLY A 182 0.14 -3.44 11.29
CA GLY A 182 -0.68 -2.25 11.10
C GLY A 182 -1.48 -2.24 9.79
N VAL A 183 -1.65 -3.39 9.13
CA VAL A 183 -2.46 -3.53 7.91
C VAL A 183 -3.82 -4.12 8.28
N PRO A 184 -4.92 -3.35 8.21
CA PRO A 184 -6.25 -3.78 8.67
C PRO A 184 -6.99 -4.65 7.64
N ALA A 185 -6.36 -5.73 7.18
CA ALA A 185 -7.00 -6.70 6.29
C ALA A 185 -8.14 -7.44 6.99
N LYS A 186 -9.21 -7.75 6.27
CA LYS A 186 -10.39 -8.44 6.83
C LYS A 186 -11.13 -9.37 5.86
N THR A 187 -10.78 -9.37 4.58
CA THR A 187 -11.47 -10.14 3.55
C THR A 187 -11.13 -11.62 3.65
N GLN A 188 -12.17 -12.46 3.61
CA GLN A 188 -12.05 -13.91 3.63
C GLN A 188 -13.09 -14.53 2.69
N HIS A 189 -12.80 -14.54 1.38
CA HIS A 189 -13.67 -15.17 0.39
C HIS A 189 -12.89 -15.72 -0.81
N ASN A 190 -13.60 -16.51 -1.61
CA ASN A 190 -13.10 -16.96 -2.91
C ASN A 190 -13.31 -15.88 -3.96
N GLU A 191 -12.48 -15.91 -4.99
CA GLU A 191 -12.69 -15.15 -6.20
C GLU A 191 -13.46 -15.92 -7.27
N VAL A 192 -13.84 -15.24 -8.35
CA VAL A 192 -14.61 -15.82 -9.44
C VAL A 192 -13.80 -16.89 -10.18
N ALA A 193 -12.50 -16.73 -10.29
CA ALA A 193 -11.63 -17.75 -10.88
C ALA A 193 -11.50 -18.99 -9.97
N PRO A 194 -11.49 -20.19 -10.53
CA PRO A 194 -11.38 -21.44 -9.76
C PRO A 194 -10.16 -21.46 -8.85
N ALA A 195 -10.39 -21.71 -7.55
CA ALA A 195 -9.37 -21.79 -6.51
C ALA A 195 -8.54 -20.51 -6.27
N GLN A 196 -8.99 -19.37 -6.78
CA GLN A 196 -8.45 -18.08 -6.44
C GLN A 196 -9.13 -17.53 -5.17
N HIS A 197 -8.36 -16.81 -4.37
CA HIS A 197 -8.80 -16.21 -3.12
C HIS A 197 -8.36 -14.76 -3.07
N GLU A 198 -9.00 -13.98 -2.22
CA GLU A 198 -8.69 -12.57 -2.06
C GLU A 198 -8.21 -12.24 -0.65
N LEU A 199 -7.36 -11.23 -0.57
CA LEU A 199 -6.97 -10.52 0.63
C LEU A 199 -7.20 -9.03 0.39
N ALA A 200 -8.02 -8.38 1.22
CA ALA A 200 -8.29 -6.94 1.16
C ALA A 200 -8.38 -6.31 2.56
#